data_cce42b491dc5fe38f0d74ba64196d5d2
#
_entry.id   cce42b491dc5fe38f0d74ba64196d5d2
#
_cell.length_a   1.000
_cell.length_b   1.000
_cell.length_c   1.000
_cell.angle_alpha   90.00
_cell.angle_beta   90.00
_cell.angle_gamma   90.00
#
_symmetry.space_group_name_H-M   'P 1'
#
loop_
_entity.id
_entity.type
_entity.pdbx_description
1 polymer ?
#
loop_
_entity_poly.entity_id
_entity_poly.type
_entity_poly.pdbx_seq_one_letter_code
_entity_poly.pdbx_strand_id
1 'polypeptide(L)'
;AELSKKGKVELITEAEVTQLHGEDTLEAVTVKHLKNGESHVEVDNFIPLFGLSPKLGPIANWGLEIEKNAIKVNNAYDYSTNIPGVYAIGDVNTYPGKLKLILSGFHEAAVMCQSAYQRIFPDKKYVMKYTTVGGVQGFDGTKKEAKKEVIKSIV
;
A
#
# COMPACT_ATOMS: atom_id res chain seq x y z
N ALA A 1 3.88 27.87 -1.59
CA ALA A 1 3.72 29.26 -2.11
C ALA A 1 3.98 30.33 -1.06
N GLU A 2 3.45 30.22 0.17
CA GLU A 2 3.62 31.27 1.20
C GLU A 2 5.04 31.29 1.80
N LEU A 3 5.66 30.13 2.04
CA LEU A 3 7.04 30.03 2.53
C LEU A 3 8.07 30.51 1.49
N SER A 4 7.80 30.26 0.20
CA SER A 4 8.62 30.76 -0.90
C SER A 4 8.59 32.29 -0.97
N LYS A 5 7.42 32.91 -0.76
CA LYS A 5 7.28 34.36 -0.69
C LYS A 5 8.05 35.00 0.47
N LYS A 6 8.31 34.26 1.55
CA LYS A 6 9.10 34.70 2.71
C LYS A 6 10.62 34.47 2.54
N GLY A 7 11.07 34.03 1.38
CA GLY A 7 12.49 33.76 1.09
C GLY A 7 13.11 32.58 1.84
N LYS A 8 12.26 31.73 2.47
CA LYS A 8 12.70 30.53 3.21
C LYS A 8 12.71 29.25 2.40
N VAL A 9 12.03 29.24 1.25
CA VAL A 9 11.91 28.10 0.36
C VAL A 9 12.02 28.60 -1.06
N GLU A 10 12.94 28.03 -1.82
CA GLU A 10 13.01 28.19 -3.27
C GLU A 10 12.19 27.10 -3.93
N LEU A 11 11.31 27.45 -4.86
CA LEU A 11 10.52 26.52 -5.63
C LEU A 11 11.04 26.48 -7.07
N ILE A 12 11.61 25.36 -7.48
CA ILE A 12 12.09 25.09 -8.81
C ILE A 12 11.10 24.17 -9.51
N THR A 13 10.49 24.63 -10.59
CA THR A 13 9.50 23.85 -11.36
C THR A 13 10.03 23.55 -12.76
N GLU A 14 9.39 22.60 -13.46
CA GLU A 14 9.82 22.14 -14.79
C GLU A 14 11.31 21.71 -14.79
N ALA A 15 11.71 20.96 -13.76
CA ALA A 15 13.08 20.54 -13.54
C ALA A 15 13.14 19.15 -12.90
N GLU A 16 14.26 18.48 -13.07
CA GLU A 16 14.56 17.18 -12.45
C GLU A 16 15.96 17.18 -11.85
N VAL A 17 16.16 16.45 -10.74
CA VAL A 17 17.50 16.19 -10.20
C VAL A 17 18.12 15.04 -11.00
N THR A 18 19.27 15.30 -11.63
CA THR A 18 19.93 14.33 -12.52
C THR A 18 21.19 13.73 -11.91
N GLN A 19 21.83 14.42 -10.96
CA GLN A 19 23.07 13.95 -10.35
C GLN A 19 23.17 14.43 -8.92
N LEU A 20 23.77 13.59 -8.05
CA LEU A 20 24.19 13.91 -6.69
C LEU A 20 25.71 14.06 -6.67
N HIS A 21 26.23 15.01 -5.90
CA HIS A 21 27.65 15.29 -5.76
C HIS A 21 28.06 15.20 -4.29
N GLY A 22 29.30 14.74 -4.05
CA GLY A 22 29.93 14.52 -2.76
C GLY A 22 30.59 13.16 -2.71
N GLU A 23 31.54 12.98 -1.81
CA GLU A 23 32.22 11.69 -1.58
C GLU A 23 31.58 10.96 -0.39
N ASP A 24 31.93 11.34 0.84
CA ASP A 24 31.38 10.74 2.07
C ASP A 24 30.05 11.37 2.49
N THR A 25 29.81 12.60 2.10
CA THR A 25 28.59 13.36 2.40
C THR A 25 28.06 14.01 1.13
N LEU A 26 26.76 14.26 1.10
CA LEU A 26 26.14 15.02 0.02
C LEU A 26 26.54 16.48 0.13
N GLU A 27 27.04 17.07 -0.94
CA GLU A 27 27.47 18.45 -1.01
C GLU A 27 26.63 19.28 -1.96
N ALA A 28 26.16 18.67 -3.06
CA ALA A 28 25.33 19.37 -4.03
C ALA A 28 24.51 18.40 -4.90
N VAL A 29 23.56 18.97 -5.65
CA VAL A 29 22.79 18.26 -6.68
C VAL A 29 22.82 19.05 -7.99
N THR A 30 22.82 18.32 -9.12
CA THR A 30 22.57 18.93 -10.43
C THR A 30 21.07 18.89 -10.73
N VAL A 31 20.51 20.04 -11.00
CA VAL A 31 19.11 20.22 -11.41
C VAL A 31 19.07 20.61 -12.89
N LYS A 32 18.43 19.77 -13.70
CA LYS A 32 18.23 20.01 -15.12
C LYS A 32 16.86 20.62 -15.34
N HIS A 33 16.83 21.79 -15.94
CA HIS A 33 15.61 22.51 -16.28
C HIS A 33 15.18 22.18 -17.71
N LEU A 34 13.89 22.06 -17.96
CA LEU A 34 13.37 21.76 -19.30
C LEU A 34 13.75 22.82 -20.35
N LYS A 35 13.93 24.08 -19.93
CA LYS A 35 14.18 25.21 -20.87
C LYS A 35 15.50 25.94 -20.63
N ASN A 36 16.05 25.87 -19.42
CA ASN A 36 17.13 26.77 -18.97
C ASN A 36 18.48 26.07 -18.76
N GLY A 37 18.65 24.82 -19.24
CA GLY A 37 19.88 24.07 -19.07
C GLY A 37 19.99 23.46 -17.66
N GLU A 38 21.20 23.41 -17.12
CA GLU A 38 21.50 22.79 -15.83
C GLU A 38 21.97 23.82 -14.81
N SER A 39 21.61 23.63 -13.56
CA SER A 39 22.11 24.38 -12.42
C SER A 39 22.66 23.45 -11.36
N HIS A 40 23.64 23.93 -10.61
CA HIS A 40 24.25 23.25 -9.50
C HIS A 40 23.76 23.88 -8.21
N VAL A 41 23.17 23.09 -7.31
CA VAL A 41 22.57 23.55 -6.06
C VAL A 41 23.29 22.89 -4.90
N GLU A 42 23.91 23.67 -4.02
CA GLU A 42 24.54 23.18 -2.80
C GLU A 42 23.47 22.73 -1.81
N VAL A 43 23.58 21.51 -1.30
CA VAL A 43 22.64 20.90 -0.34
C VAL A 43 23.36 19.90 0.55
N ASP A 44 23.01 19.88 1.83
CA ASP A 44 23.49 18.88 2.80
C ASP A 44 22.59 17.64 2.85
N ASN A 45 21.35 17.77 2.42
CA ASN A 45 20.36 16.68 2.47
C ASN A 45 19.48 16.67 1.23
N PHE A 46 19.14 15.48 0.76
CA PHE A 46 18.21 15.25 -0.36
C PHE A 46 17.11 14.28 0.05
N ILE A 47 15.86 14.69 -0.07
CA ILE A 47 14.70 13.87 0.26
C ILE A 47 13.91 13.60 -1.02
N PRO A 48 14.11 12.43 -1.67
CA PRO A 48 13.39 12.08 -2.89
C PRO A 48 11.96 11.65 -2.59
N LEU A 49 10.98 12.39 -3.09
CA LEU A 49 9.55 12.08 -3.00
C LEU A 49 8.95 11.85 -4.39
N PHE A 50 9.60 11.00 -5.20
CA PHE A 50 9.27 10.78 -6.62
C PHE A 50 8.01 9.93 -6.85
N GLY A 51 7.38 9.45 -5.79
CA GLY A 51 6.28 8.49 -5.89
C GLY A 51 6.77 7.06 -6.12
N LEU A 52 5.83 6.18 -6.44
CA LEU A 52 6.07 4.76 -6.61
C LEU A 52 6.07 4.37 -8.10
N SER A 53 7.14 3.71 -8.52
CA SER A 53 7.19 3.00 -9.81
C SER A 53 7.20 1.49 -9.52
N PRO A 54 6.08 0.79 -9.66
CA PRO A 54 6.01 -0.63 -9.32
C PRO A 54 6.88 -1.44 -10.27
N LYS A 55 7.79 -2.23 -9.69
CA LYS A 55 8.58 -3.23 -10.41
C LYS A 55 8.32 -4.57 -9.73
N LEU A 56 7.78 -5.53 -10.47
CA LEU A 56 7.45 -6.85 -9.94
C LEU A 56 8.70 -7.71 -9.62
N GLY A 57 9.87 -7.33 -10.20
CA GLY A 57 11.09 -8.09 -9.98
C GLY A 57 10.92 -9.57 -10.33
N PRO A 58 11.42 -10.52 -9.52
CA PRO A 58 11.32 -11.95 -9.78
C PRO A 58 9.89 -12.47 -9.92
N ILE A 59 8.90 -11.79 -9.28
CA ILE A 59 7.47 -12.17 -9.34
C ILE A 59 6.95 -12.17 -10.77
N ALA A 60 7.49 -11.32 -11.64
CA ALA A 60 7.13 -11.28 -13.06
C ALA A 60 7.35 -12.62 -13.79
N ASN A 61 8.23 -13.48 -13.27
CA ASN A 61 8.60 -14.76 -13.88
C ASN A 61 7.88 -15.96 -13.24
N TRP A 62 6.92 -15.75 -12.34
CA TRP A 62 6.20 -16.82 -11.66
C TRP A 62 5.05 -17.44 -12.48
N GLY A 63 4.84 -16.99 -13.72
CA GLY A 63 3.74 -17.46 -14.57
C GLY A 63 2.39 -16.81 -14.24
N LEU A 64 2.41 -15.71 -13.49
CA LEU A 64 1.22 -14.91 -13.21
C LEU A 64 0.82 -14.08 -14.43
N GLU A 65 -0.49 -13.90 -14.64
CA GLU A 65 -0.97 -12.93 -15.62
C GLU A 65 -0.66 -11.52 -15.17
N ILE A 66 0.09 -10.78 -16.00
CA ILE A 66 0.53 -9.42 -15.71
C ILE A 66 -0.09 -8.47 -16.73
N GLU A 67 -0.67 -7.39 -16.23
CA GLU A 67 -1.22 -6.29 -17.01
C GLU A 67 -0.70 -4.95 -16.46
N LYS A 68 -0.07 -4.12 -17.32
CA LYS A 68 0.44 -2.79 -16.95
C LYS A 68 1.36 -2.79 -15.70
N ASN A 69 2.29 -3.74 -15.65
CA ASN A 69 3.19 -3.97 -14.51
C ASN A 69 2.48 -4.30 -13.18
N ALA A 70 1.30 -4.88 -13.24
CA ALA A 70 0.56 -5.33 -12.06
C ALA A 70 0.00 -6.73 -12.29
N ILE A 71 -0.23 -7.47 -11.21
CA ILE A 71 -0.76 -8.84 -11.25
C ILE A 71 -2.27 -8.76 -11.48
N LYS A 72 -2.75 -9.38 -12.56
CA LYS A 72 -4.17 -9.45 -12.85
C LYS A 72 -4.87 -10.41 -11.89
N VAL A 73 -6.00 -9.98 -11.32
CA VAL A 73 -6.77 -10.77 -10.36
C VAL A 73 -8.26 -10.76 -10.67
N ASN A 74 -8.97 -11.75 -10.13
CA ASN A 74 -10.42 -11.84 -10.18
C ASN A 74 -11.05 -11.05 -9.04
N ASN A 75 -11.39 -9.78 -9.28
CA ASN A 75 -11.99 -8.92 -8.27
C ASN A 75 -13.48 -9.19 -7.98
N ALA A 76 -14.13 -10.01 -8.81
CA ALA A 76 -15.55 -10.32 -8.61
C ALA A 76 -15.77 -11.27 -7.42
N TYR A 77 -14.73 -11.99 -6.99
CA TYR A 77 -14.86 -13.02 -5.97
C TYR A 77 -13.85 -12.89 -4.83
N ASP A 78 -12.54 -12.88 -5.12
CA ASP A 78 -11.57 -13.17 -4.07
C ASP A 78 -10.16 -12.64 -4.31
N TYR A 79 -9.92 -11.90 -5.37
CA TYR A 79 -8.58 -11.42 -5.75
C TYR A 79 -7.58 -12.55 -6.05
N SER A 80 -8.09 -13.73 -6.45
CA SER A 80 -7.25 -14.83 -6.94
C SER A 80 -6.56 -14.47 -8.26
N THR A 81 -5.37 -15.04 -8.45
CA THR A 81 -4.63 -14.97 -9.71
C THR A 81 -5.01 -16.14 -10.64
N ASN A 82 -4.39 -16.22 -11.81
CA ASN A 82 -4.49 -17.38 -12.69
C ASN A 82 -3.88 -18.66 -12.08
N ILE A 83 -3.06 -18.56 -11.03
CA ILE A 83 -2.47 -19.71 -10.34
C ILE A 83 -3.30 -20.03 -9.10
N PRO A 84 -3.90 -21.25 -9.01
CA PRO A 84 -4.72 -21.64 -7.88
C PRO A 84 -3.99 -21.58 -6.54
N GLY A 85 -4.56 -20.87 -5.57
CA GLY A 85 -3.98 -20.67 -4.24
C GLY A 85 -3.01 -19.49 -4.13
N VAL A 86 -2.77 -18.78 -5.24
CA VAL A 86 -2.01 -17.53 -5.26
C VAL A 86 -2.99 -16.37 -5.40
N TYR A 87 -2.86 -15.40 -4.52
CA TYR A 87 -3.67 -14.18 -4.46
C TYR A 87 -2.76 -12.97 -4.54
N ALA A 88 -3.29 -11.86 -5.06
CA ALA A 88 -2.57 -10.58 -5.05
C ALA A 88 -3.50 -9.46 -4.58
N ILE A 89 -3.05 -8.71 -3.59
CA ILE A 89 -3.83 -7.62 -2.97
C ILE A 89 -3.00 -6.34 -2.89
N GLY A 90 -3.67 -5.20 -2.74
CA GLY A 90 -3.02 -3.88 -2.65
C GLY A 90 -2.52 -3.38 -4.01
N ASP A 91 -1.52 -2.53 -4.00
CA ASP A 91 -1.05 -1.80 -5.20
C ASP A 91 -0.40 -2.69 -6.26
N VAL A 92 0.00 -3.91 -5.89
CA VAL A 92 0.64 -4.88 -6.80
C VAL A 92 -0.36 -5.51 -7.78
N ASN A 93 -1.67 -5.51 -7.46
CA ASN A 93 -2.69 -6.11 -8.31
C ASN A 93 -3.34 -5.11 -9.27
N THR A 94 -4.03 -5.65 -10.27
CA THR A 94 -4.88 -4.89 -11.20
C THR A 94 -6.16 -5.65 -11.53
N TYR A 95 -7.24 -4.88 -11.70
CA TYR A 95 -8.56 -5.33 -12.13
C TYR A 95 -9.38 -4.11 -12.60
N PRO A 96 -10.48 -4.29 -13.35
CA PRO A 96 -11.35 -3.19 -13.76
C PRO A 96 -11.86 -2.38 -12.55
N GLY A 97 -11.63 -1.06 -12.56
CA GLY A 97 -12.05 -0.17 -11.48
C GLY A 97 -11.08 -0.12 -10.28
N LYS A 98 -9.86 -0.67 -10.40
CA LYS A 98 -8.86 -0.62 -9.33
C LYS A 98 -8.54 0.80 -8.88
N LEU A 99 -8.66 1.03 -7.58
CA LEU A 99 -8.18 2.22 -6.90
C LEU A 99 -6.96 1.86 -6.03
N LYS A 100 -5.84 2.52 -6.27
CA LYS A 100 -4.61 2.34 -5.48
C LYS A 100 -4.69 3.16 -4.20
N LEU A 101 -5.46 2.66 -3.24
CA LEU A 101 -5.67 3.26 -1.94
C LEU A 101 -5.39 2.21 -0.85
N ILE A 102 -4.85 2.64 0.28
CA ILE A 102 -4.65 1.79 1.46
C ILE A 102 -5.96 1.12 1.89
N LEU A 103 -7.07 1.88 1.88
CA LEU A 103 -8.40 1.36 2.21
C LEU A 103 -8.82 0.21 1.28
N SER A 104 -8.58 0.34 -0.03
CA SER A 104 -8.87 -0.72 -1.01
C SER A 104 -8.06 -1.98 -0.70
N GLY A 105 -6.78 -1.84 -0.38
CA GLY A 105 -5.92 -2.97 -0.01
C GLY A 105 -6.41 -3.71 1.24
N PHE A 106 -6.89 -3.02 2.26
CA PHE A 106 -7.50 -3.65 3.44
C PHE A 106 -8.79 -4.40 3.12
N HIS A 107 -9.65 -3.82 2.28
CA HIS A 107 -10.85 -4.49 1.80
C HIS A 107 -10.51 -5.77 1.02
N GLU A 108 -9.58 -5.68 0.08
CA GLU A 108 -9.10 -6.81 -0.71
C GLU A 108 -8.54 -7.92 0.20
N ALA A 109 -7.77 -7.57 1.23
CA ALA A 109 -7.25 -8.52 2.22
C ALA A 109 -8.38 -9.25 2.95
N ALA A 110 -9.40 -8.54 3.38
CA ALA A 110 -10.54 -9.14 4.09
C ALA A 110 -11.29 -10.15 3.22
N VAL A 111 -11.52 -9.81 1.95
CA VAL A 111 -12.20 -10.70 0.99
C VAL A 111 -11.32 -11.91 0.64
N MET A 112 -10.05 -11.69 0.34
CA MET A 112 -9.08 -12.74 0.04
C MET A 112 -8.96 -13.75 1.18
N CYS A 113 -8.91 -13.29 2.45
CA CYS A 113 -8.82 -14.17 3.60
C CYS A 113 -10.00 -15.13 3.72
N GLN A 114 -11.22 -14.71 3.32
CA GLN A 114 -12.39 -15.59 3.33
C GLN A 114 -12.22 -16.72 2.30
N SER A 115 -11.77 -16.41 1.10
CA SER A 115 -11.50 -17.41 0.06
C SER A 115 -10.37 -18.34 0.45
N ALA A 116 -9.26 -17.81 0.96
CA ALA A 116 -8.13 -18.60 1.44
C ALA A 116 -8.56 -19.56 2.57
N TYR A 117 -9.38 -19.09 3.53
CA TYR A 117 -9.91 -19.94 4.60
C TYR A 117 -10.74 -21.09 4.03
N GLN A 118 -11.65 -20.82 3.09
CA GLN A 118 -12.50 -21.84 2.50
C GLN A 118 -11.70 -22.85 1.67
N ARG A 119 -10.62 -22.41 1.04
CA ARG A 119 -9.69 -23.30 0.32
C ARG A 119 -8.92 -24.22 1.26
N ILE A 120 -8.47 -23.71 2.41
CA ILE A 120 -7.70 -24.49 3.41
C ILE A 120 -8.62 -25.46 4.18
N PHE A 121 -9.85 -25.04 4.42
CA PHE A 121 -10.84 -25.79 5.20
C PHE A 121 -12.15 -25.97 4.42
N PRO A 122 -12.17 -26.80 3.37
CA PRO A 122 -13.31 -26.92 2.46
C PRO A 122 -14.59 -27.43 3.18
N ASP A 123 -14.42 -28.25 4.23
CA ASP A 123 -15.52 -28.83 4.97
C ASP A 123 -16.04 -27.91 6.11
N LYS A 124 -15.41 -26.74 6.31
CA LYS A 124 -15.80 -25.80 7.38
C LYS A 124 -16.51 -24.59 6.80
N LYS A 125 -17.73 -24.34 7.28
CA LYS A 125 -18.42 -23.09 6.95
C LYS A 125 -17.68 -21.90 7.55
N TYR A 126 -17.27 -20.94 6.72
CA TYR A 126 -16.77 -19.66 7.20
C TYR A 126 -17.92 -18.86 7.84
N VAL A 127 -17.73 -18.45 9.09
CA VAL A 127 -18.67 -17.59 9.82
C VAL A 127 -17.94 -16.32 10.21
N MET A 128 -18.26 -15.22 9.54
CA MET A 128 -17.72 -13.91 9.89
C MET A 128 -18.23 -13.48 11.27
N LYS A 129 -17.31 -13.26 12.21
CA LYS A 129 -17.61 -12.71 13.53
C LYS A 129 -17.10 -11.28 13.60
N TYR A 130 -18.01 -10.35 13.86
CA TYR A 130 -17.64 -8.97 14.11
C TYR A 130 -16.98 -8.84 15.48
N THR A 131 -15.96 -8.00 15.59
CA THR A 131 -15.24 -7.71 16.85
C THR A 131 -16.15 -7.14 17.94
N THR A 132 -17.23 -6.47 17.54
CA THR A 132 -18.29 -5.98 18.43
C THR A 132 -19.02 -7.10 19.18
N VAL A 133 -19.05 -8.32 18.62
CA VAL A 133 -19.73 -9.49 19.22
C VAL A 133 -18.74 -10.39 19.96
N GLY A 134 -17.53 -10.54 19.46
CA GLY A 134 -16.54 -11.51 19.95
C GLY A 134 -15.37 -10.91 20.75
N GLY A 135 -15.14 -9.59 20.67
CA GLY A 135 -13.92 -8.95 21.17
C GLY A 135 -12.69 -9.35 20.35
N VAL A 136 -11.57 -8.69 20.59
CA VAL A 136 -10.25 -9.05 20.01
C VAL A 136 -9.47 -9.80 21.09
N GLN A 137 -9.14 -11.06 20.84
CA GLN A 137 -8.42 -11.89 21.77
C GLN A 137 -7.01 -11.30 22.01
N GLY A 138 -6.69 -10.97 23.26
CA GLY A 138 -5.43 -10.31 23.64
C GLY A 138 -5.49 -8.78 23.74
N PHE A 139 -6.52 -8.13 23.21
CA PHE A 139 -6.68 -6.67 23.31
C PHE A 139 -7.72 -6.23 24.36
N ASP A 140 -8.66 -7.12 24.73
CA ASP A 140 -9.82 -6.81 25.57
C ASP A 140 -10.24 -7.98 26.49
N GLY A 141 -9.29 -8.72 27.07
CA GLY A 141 -9.58 -9.84 27.95
C GLY A 141 -10.58 -9.54 29.10
N THR A 142 -10.62 -8.28 29.57
CA THR A 142 -11.49 -7.80 30.66
C THR A 142 -12.91 -7.42 30.20
N LYS A 143 -13.14 -7.08 28.92
CA LYS A 143 -14.48 -6.68 28.45
C LYS A 143 -15.46 -7.84 28.20
N LYS A 144 -14.98 -9.08 28.08
CA LYS A 144 -15.86 -10.25 27.91
C LYS A 144 -16.70 -10.55 29.14
N GLU A 145 -16.18 -10.29 30.32
CA GLU A 145 -16.92 -10.52 31.59
C GLU A 145 -17.98 -9.45 31.82
N ALA A 146 -17.65 -8.19 31.56
CA ALA A 146 -18.59 -7.08 31.70
C ALA A 146 -19.81 -7.17 30.75
N LYS A 147 -19.65 -7.68 29.54
CA LYS A 147 -20.79 -7.89 28.61
C LYS A 147 -21.71 -9.04 29.05
N LYS A 148 -21.18 -10.08 29.70
CA LYS A 148 -22.02 -11.19 30.23
C LYS A 148 -22.86 -10.76 31.41
N GLU A 149 -22.34 -9.86 32.25
CA GLU A 149 -23.10 -9.34 33.40
C GLU A 149 -24.21 -8.37 32.97
N VAL A 150 -23.93 -7.47 32.01
CA VAL A 150 -24.95 -6.52 31.50
C VAL A 150 -26.13 -7.26 30.84
N ILE A 151 -25.88 -8.35 30.10
CA ILE A 151 -26.97 -9.13 29.50
C ILE A 151 -27.77 -9.89 30.55
N LYS A 152 -27.16 -10.34 31.64
CA LYS A 152 -27.86 -11.01 32.75
C LYS A 152 -28.70 -10.04 33.61
N SER A 153 -28.41 -8.74 33.59
CA SER A 153 -29.16 -7.72 34.32
C SER A 153 -30.33 -7.12 33.55
N ILE A 154 -30.49 -7.45 32.24
CA ILE A 154 -31.57 -6.97 31.37
C ILE A 154 -32.63 -8.07 31.09
N VAL A 155 -32.38 -9.29 31.49
CA VAL A 155 -33.34 -10.42 31.45
C VAL A 155 -33.79 -10.72 32.86
#